data_63831c0748628ed71a2b3e758bf19c9e
#
_entry.id   63831c0748628ed71a2b3e758bf19c9e
#
_cell.length_a   1.000
_cell.length_b   1.000
_cell.length_c   1.000
_cell.angle_alpha   90.00
_cell.angle_beta   90.00
_cell.angle_gamma   90.00
#
_symmetry.space_group_name_H-M   'P 1'
#
loop_
_entity.id
_entity.type
_entity.pdbx_description
1 polymer ?
#
loop_
_entity_poly.entity_id
_entity_poly.type
_entity_poly.pdbx_seq_one_letter_code
_entity_poly.pdbx_strand_id
1 'polypeptide(L)'
;MAEPRASRLAVLIDADNASPRIAAGLFEEIAKIGEASVRRIYGDFSGTRLKAWADILSKHAIIPYQQFAYTTGKNASDIALVIDAMDLLHSGRFDGFCLVSSDSDFTRLASRVREQGLDAYGFGQRKTPEAFRQACKRFFFTENLMPEPAPGAAAPAHPFWRAR
;
A
#
# COMPACT_ATOMS: atom_id res chain seq x y z
N MET A 1 20.86 10.65 -26.86
CA MET A 1 20.40 9.52 -26.09
C MET A 1 19.22 9.92 -25.25
N ALA A 2 18.12 9.17 -25.32
CA ALA A 2 16.96 9.51 -24.51
C ALA A 2 17.22 9.19 -23.05
N GLU A 3 16.67 10.02 -22.16
CA GLU A 3 16.73 9.73 -20.73
C GLU A 3 15.95 8.46 -20.43
N PRO A 4 16.40 7.67 -19.44
CA PRO A 4 15.64 6.49 -19.05
C PRO A 4 14.23 6.90 -18.59
N ARG A 5 13.24 6.17 -19.04
CA ARG A 5 11.86 6.38 -18.59
C ARG A 5 11.75 6.01 -17.12
N ALA A 6 10.99 6.79 -16.37
CA ALA A 6 10.69 6.43 -14.98
C ALA A 6 9.93 5.11 -14.94
N SER A 7 10.21 4.29 -13.92
CA SER A 7 9.50 3.04 -13.73
C SER A 7 8.01 3.30 -13.50
N ARG A 8 7.16 2.58 -14.19
CA ARG A 8 5.71 2.70 -14.05
C ARG A 8 5.24 1.71 -13.01
N LEU A 9 4.61 2.22 -11.99
CA LEU A 9 4.23 1.42 -10.82
C LEU A 9 2.71 1.40 -10.65
N ALA A 10 2.19 0.21 -10.35
CA ALA A 10 0.80 0.05 -9.93
C ALA A 10 0.79 -0.03 -8.40
N VAL A 11 0.07 0.89 -7.77
CA VAL A 11 -0.03 0.96 -6.31
C VAL A 11 -1.37 0.38 -5.89
N LEU A 12 -1.33 -0.69 -5.12
CA LEU A 12 -2.53 -1.41 -4.67
C LEU A 12 -2.54 -1.42 -3.15
N ILE A 13 -3.57 -0.81 -2.58
CA ILE A 13 -3.67 -0.59 -1.13
C ILE A 13 -4.80 -1.43 -0.54
N ASP A 14 -4.46 -2.21 0.48
CA ASP A 14 -5.43 -2.94 1.28
C ASP A 14 -5.89 -2.01 2.41
N ALA A 15 -7.08 -1.42 2.25
CA ALA A 15 -7.57 -0.40 3.16
C ALA A 15 -7.75 -0.90 4.60
N ASP A 16 -8.10 -2.17 4.77
CA ASP A 16 -8.32 -2.74 6.09
C ASP A 16 -7.04 -2.88 6.89
N ASN A 17 -5.91 -2.95 6.21
CA ASN A 17 -4.62 -3.23 6.83
C ASN A 17 -3.58 -2.16 6.50
N ALA A 18 -4.04 -0.93 6.29
CA ALA A 18 -3.17 0.21 6.07
C ALA A 18 -3.83 1.47 6.64
N SER A 19 -3.07 2.27 7.34
CA SER A 19 -3.59 3.51 7.92
C SER A 19 -3.63 4.63 6.89
N PRO A 20 -4.72 5.40 6.81
CA PRO A 20 -4.75 6.56 5.92
C PRO A 20 -3.71 7.62 6.27
N ARG A 21 -3.18 7.60 7.48
CA ARG A 21 -2.17 8.58 7.89
C ARG A 21 -0.84 8.42 7.15
N ILE A 22 -0.62 7.29 6.51
CA ILE A 22 0.63 7.09 5.75
C ILE A 22 0.55 7.66 4.34
N ALA A 23 -0.63 8.09 3.87
CA ALA A 23 -0.83 8.37 2.46
C ALA A 23 0.19 9.36 1.87
N ALA A 24 0.39 10.49 2.51
CA ALA A 24 1.35 11.48 2.00
C ALA A 24 2.77 10.91 1.95
N GLY A 25 3.22 10.29 3.04
CA GLY A 25 4.55 9.69 3.08
C GLY A 25 4.71 8.54 2.11
N LEU A 26 3.64 7.76 1.91
CA LEU A 26 3.65 6.66 0.96
C LEU A 26 3.95 7.15 -0.46
N PHE A 27 3.22 8.15 -0.92
CA PHE A 27 3.40 8.63 -2.29
C PHE A 27 4.69 9.44 -2.45
N GLU A 28 5.18 10.08 -1.40
CA GLU A 28 6.50 10.67 -1.42
C GLU A 28 7.59 9.60 -1.62
N GLU A 29 7.48 8.51 -0.90
CA GLU A 29 8.45 7.42 -1.02
C GLU A 29 8.37 6.75 -2.39
N ILE A 30 7.15 6.52 -2.87
CA ILE A 30 6.96 5.93 -4.19
C ILE A 30 7.55 6.83 -5.28
N ALA A 31 7.40 8.14 -5.15
CA ALA A 31 7.94 9.08 -6.14
C ALA A 31 9.45 8.96 -6.30
N LYS A 32 10.15 8.47 -5.28
CA LYS A 32 11.60 8.27 -5.34
C LYS A 32 11.98 7.05 -6.17
N ILE A 33 11.06 6.12 -6.38
CA ILE A 33 11.35 4.87 -7.09
C ILE A 33 10.66 4.76 -8.44
N GLY A 34 9.66 5.60 -8.70
CA GLY A 34 8.99 5.55 -9.98
C GLY A 34 7.75 6.42 -10.02
N GLU A 35 6.91 6.16 -11.01
CA GLU A 35 5.68 6.88 -11.23
C GLU A 35 4.49 6.00 -10.85
N ALA A 36 3.69 6.45 -9.90
CA ALA A 36 2.48 5.74 -9.49
C ALA A 36 1.36 6.01 -10.50
N SER A 37 1.38 5.30 -11.62
CA SER A 37 0.44 5.52 -12.70
C SER A 37 -0.91 4.87 -12.47
N VAL A 38 -0.98 3.85 -11.62
CA VAL A 38 -2.23 3.26 -11.16
C VAL A 38 -2.23 3.30 -9.64
N ARG A 39 -3.33 3.81 -9.07
CA ARG A 39 -3.49 3.95 -7.61
C ARG A 39 -4.87 3.45 -7.24
N ARG A 40 -4.94 2.28 -6.63
CA ARG A 40 -6.20 1.63 -6.26
C ARG A 40 -6.20 1.24 -4.80
N ILE A 41 -7.37 1.34 -4.18
CA ILE A 41 -7.55 0.93 -2.80
C ILE A 41 -8.77 0.01 -2.70
N TYR A 42 -8.66 -1.04 -1.91
CA TYR A 42 -9.64 -2.10 -1.81
C TYR A 42 -10.18 -2.20 -0.39
N GLY A 43 -11.49 -2.19 -0.25
CA GLY A 43 -12.13 -2.30 1.05
C GLY A 43 -13.61 -2.04 0.98
N ASP A 44 -14.26 -2.09 2.13
CA ASP A 44 -15.68 -1.78 2.24
C ASP A 44 -15.84 -0.35 2.75
N PHE A 45 -16.18 0.55 1.83
CA PHE A 45 -16.35 1.96 2.12
C PHE A 45 -17.80 2.33 2.41
N SER A 46 -18.70 1.35 2.50
CA SER A 46 -20.13 1.61 2.67
C SER A 46 -20.50 2.12 4.07
N GLY A 47 -19.68 1.81 5.07
CA GLY A 47 -19.90 2.29 6.43
C GLY A 47 -18.94 3.41 6.78
N THR A 48 -18.77 3.64 8.09
CA THR A 48 -17.90 4.70 8.59
C THR A 48 -16.48 4.24 8.88
N ARG A 49 -16.23 2.93 8.87
CA ARG A 49 -14.95 2.36 9.29
C ARG A 49 -13.78 2.88 8.46
N LEU A 50 -13.98 3.04 7.15
CA LEU A 50 -12.93 3.51 6.25
C LEU A 50 -13.14 4.96 5.81
N LYS A 51 -13.91 5.72 6.59
CA LYS A 51 -14.20 7.11 6.24
C LYS A 51 -12.93 7.96 6.11
N ALA A 52 -11.95 7.74 6.97
CA ALA A 52 -10.71 8.52 6.92
C ALA A 52 -9.96 8.29 5.61
N TRP A 53 -9.99 7.06 5.06
CA TRP A 53 -9.48 6.81 3.72
C TRP A 53 -10.33 7.51 2.67
N ALA A 54 -11.65 7.35 2.75
CA ALA A 54 -12.56 7.95 1.77
C ALA A 54 -12.35 9.45 1.65
N ASP A 55 -12.08 10.12 2.77
CA ASP A 55 -11.92 11.58 2.80
C ASP A 55 -10.67 12.06 2.05
N ILE A 56 -9.68 11.21 1.81
CA ILE A 56 -8.43 11.62 1.19
C ILE A 56 -8.18 11.00 -0.18
N LEU A 57 -9.13 10.21 -0.70
CA LEU A 57 -8.91 9.52 -1.96
C LEU A 57 -8.66 10.48 -3.12
N SER A 58 -9.47 11.53 -3.24
CA SER A 58 -9.31 12.46 -4.35
C SER A 58 -8.03 13.27 -4.22
N LYS A 59 -7.62 13.59 -3.01
CA LYS A 59 -6.38 14.33 -2.78
C LYS A 59 -5.15 13.59 -3.36
N HIS A 60 -5.17 12.28 -3.29
CA HIS A 60 -4.04 11.45 -3.74
C HIS A 60 -4.33 10.70 -5.05
N ALA A 61 -5.45 11.03 -5.70
CA ALA A 61 -5.85 10.38 -6.94
C ALA A 61 -5.95 8.86 -6.83
N ILE A 62 -6.52 8.39 -5.72
CA ILE A 62 -6.69 6.96 -5.45
C ILE A 62 -8.11 6.55 -5.86
N ILE A 63 -8.23 5.47 -6.62
CA ILE A 63 -9.52 4.95 -7.07
C ILE A 63 -9.97 3.85 -6.11
N PRO A 64 -11.12 4.00 -5.45
CA PRO A 64 -11.61 2.95 -4.55
C PRO A 64 -12.29 1.82 -5.32
N TYR A 65 -12.01 0.60 -4.89
CA TYR A 65 -12.67 -0.61 -5.38
C TYR A 65 -13.44 -1.20 -4.22
N GLN A 66 -14.77 -1.07 -4.30
CA GLN A 66 -15.65 -1.49 -3.23
C GLN A 66 -15.76 -3.00 -3.14
N GLN A 67 -15.56 -3.53 -1.95
CA GLN A 67 -15.82 -4.94 -1.64
C GLN A 67 -16.71 -4.99 -0.41
N PHE A 68 -17.95 -5.39 -0.59
CA PHE A 68 -18.90 -5.48 0.52
C PHE A 68 -18.56 -6.66 1.41
N ALA A 69 -18.56 -6.44 2.71
CA ALA A 69 -18.27 -7.48 3.68
C ALA A 69 -19.56 -8.23 4.01
N TYR A 70 -20.14 -8.90 3.01
CA TYR A 70 -21.42 -9.59 3.19
C TYR A 70 -21.35 -10.82 4.08
N THR A 71 -20.19 -11.43 4.14
CA THR A 71 -20.01 -12.67 4.86
C THR A 71 -18.80 -12.56 5.74
N THR A 72 -18.48 -13.63 6.44
CA THR A 72 -17.28 -13.73 7.24
C THR A 72 -16.01 -13.69 6.40
N GLY A 73 -16.12 -13.40 5.12
CA GLY A 73 -14.98 -13.38 4.24
C GLY A 73 -14.05 -12.23 4.54
N LYS A 74 -13.22 -12.38 5.54
CA LYS A 74 -12.20 -11.38 5.89
C LYS A 74 -11.25 -11.11 4.75
N ASN A 75 -11.21 -12.00 3.76
CA ASN A 75 -10.24 -11.93 2.68
C ASN A 75 -10.85 -11.46 1.36
N ALA A 76 -12.09 -10.96 1.37
CA ALA A 76 -12.74 -10.55 0.11
C ALA A 76 -11.96 -9.43 -0.58
N SER A 77 -11.52 -8.43 0.19
CA SER A 77 -10.72 -7.32 -0.36
C SER A 77 -9.36 -7.79 -0.85
N ASP A 78 -8.76 -8.75 -0.13
CA ASP A 78 -7.46 -9.29 -0.51
C ASP A 78 -7.55 -10.05 -1.83
N ILE A 79 -8.63 -10.82 -2.02
CA ILE A 79 -8.84 -11.57 -3.25
C ILE A 79 -9.02 -10.60 -4.42
N ALA A 80 -9.81 -9.54 -4.23
CA ALA A 80 -10.02 -8.53 -5.27
C ALA A 80 -8.71 -7.86 -5.65
N LEU A 81 -7.89 -7.53 -4.66
CA LEU A 81 -6.57 -6.94 -4.90
C LEU A 81 -5.69 -7.88 -5.72
N VAL A 82 -5.68 -9.17 -5.37
CA VAL A 82 -4.86 -10.15 -6.08
C VAL A 82 -5.31 -10.31 -7.52
N ILE A 83 -6.63 -10.38 -7.76
CA ILE A 83 -7.17 -10.51 -9.11
C ILE A 83 -6.76 -9.31 -9.95
N ASP A 84 -6.93 -8.10 -9.43
CA ASP A 84 -6.53 -6.89 -10.14
C ASP A 84 -5.02 -6.87 -10.39
N ALA A 85 -4.23 -7.27 -9.41
CA ALA A 85 -2.79 -7.32 -9.58
C ALA A 85 -2.39 -8.24 -10.72
N MET A 86 -3.03 -9.41 -10.82
CA MET A 86 -2.73 -10.35 -11.89
C MET A 86 -3.14 -9.80 -13.25
N ASP A 87 -4.30 -9.14 -13.32
CA ASP A 87 -4.73 -8.50 -14.57
C ASP A 87 -3.74 -7.41 -15.00
N LEU A 88 -3.31 -6.59 -14.06
CA LEU A 88 -2.35 -5.52 -14.35
C LEU A 88 -0.98 -6.09 -14.72
N LEU A 89 -0.58 -7.17 -14.06
CA LEU A 89 0.68 -7.86 -14.36
C LEU A 89 0.71 -8.32 -15.82
N HIS A 90 -0.36 -8.95 -16.26
CA HIS A 90 -0.43 -9.48 -17.61
C HIS A 90 -0.70 -8.41 -18.67
N SER A 91 -1.01 -7.19 -18.27
CA SER A 91 -1.20 -6.10 -19.23
C SER A 91 0.10 -5.68 -19.91
N GLY A 92 1.23 -5.96 -19.28
CA GLY A 92 2.55 -5.59 -19.81
C GLY A 92 2.86 -4.10 -19.71
N ARG A 93 2.07 -3.34 -18.96
CA ARG A 93 2.21 -1.88 -18.90
C ARG A 93 3.01 -1.36 -17.73
N PHE A 94 3.40 -2.23 -16.80
CA PHE A 94 4.03 -1.80 -15.56
C PHE A 94 5.41 -2.39 -15.39
N ASP A 95 6.28 -1.67 -14.72
CA ASP A 95 7.61 -2.12 -14.36
C ASP A 95 7.66 -2.69 -12.95
N GLY A 96 6.68 -2.34 -12.12
CA GLY A 96 6.64 -2.82 -10.76
C GLY A 96 5.30 -2.58 -10.09
N PHE A 97 5.16 -3.18 -8.91
CA PHE A 97 3.96 -3.11 -8.09
C PHE A 97 4.31 -2.69 -6.68
N CYS A 98 3.50 -1.81 -6.10
CA CYS A 98 3.59 -1.43 -4.71
C CYS A 98 2.39 -2.03 -3.98
N LEU A 99 2.66 -2.97 -3.07
CA LEU A 99 1.63 -3.68 -2.32
C LEU A 99 1.62 -3.14 -0.90
N VAL A 100 0.51 -2.52 -0.50
CA VAL A 100 0.41 -1.82 0.77
C VAL A 100 -0.54 -2.55 1.69
N SER A 101 0.00 -3.30 2.65
CA SER A 101 -0.77 -4.05 3.62
C SER A 101 0.14 -4.55 4.74
N SER A 102 -0.39 -4.58 5.97
CA SER A 102 0.37 -5.04 7.13
C SER A 102 0.04 -6.47 7.58
N ASP A 103 -1.18 -6.91 7.34
CA ASP A 103 -1.64 -8.20 7.87
C ASP A 103 -1.79 -9.28 6.82
N SER A 104 -1.99 -8.89 5.59
CA SER A 104 -2.30 -9.85 4.54
C SER A 104 -1.05 -10.56 4.08
N ASP A 105 -1.21 -11.82 3.73
CA ASP A 105 -0.10 -12.62 3.21
C ASP A 105 -0.08 -12.51 1.69
N PHE A 106 0.63 -11.53 1.19
CA PHE A 106 0.84 -11.35 -0.24
C PHE A 106 2.17 -11.92 -0.72
N THR A 107 2.74 -12.85 0.05
CA THR A 107 4.02 -13.48 -0.29
C THR A 107 3.99 -14.06 -1.70
N ARG A 108 2.95 -14.83 -2.01
CA ARG A 108 2.86 -15.48 -3.31
C ARG A 108 2.65 -14.48 -4.43
N LEU A 109 1.90 -13.42 -4.17
CA LEU A 109 1.70 -12.37 -5.15
C LEU A 109 3.02 -11.65 -5.45
N ALA A 110 3.75 -11.27 -4.41
CA ALA A 110 5.04 -10.61 -4.60
C ALA A 110 6.02 -11.51 -5.36
N SER A 111 6.05 -12.80 -5.01
CA SER A 111 6.89 -13.76 -5.71
C SER A 111 6.51 -13.87 -7.18
N ARG A 112 5.21 -13.92 -7.47
CA ARG A 112 4.73 -14.02 -8.84
C ARG A 112 5.11 -12.80 -9.67
N VAL A 113 4.99 -11.62 -9.09
CA VAL A 113 5.40 -10.38 -9.75
C VAL A 113 6.89 -10.46 -10.14
N ARG A 114 7.71 -10.89 -9.21
CA ARG A 114 9.15 -10.98 -9.44
C ARG A 114 9.52 -12.07 -10.44
N GLU A 115 8.79 -13.18 -10.45
CA GLU A 115 9.01 -14.25 -11.43
C GLU A 115 8.76 -13.77 -12.85
N GLN A 116 7.91 -12.78 -13.02
CA GLN A 116 7.64 -12.17 -14.32
C GLN A 116 8.67 -11.09 -14.69
N GLY A 117 9.70 -10.93 -13.89
CA GLY A 117 10.73 -9.94 -14.14
C GLY A 117 10.39 -8.52 -13.71
N LEU A 118 9.31 -8.34 -12.95
CA LEU A 118 8.91 -7.03 -12.47
C LEU A 118 9.32 -6.85 -11.01
N ASP A 119 9.31 -5.61 -10.56
CA ASP A 119 9.69 -5.29 -9.19
C ASP A 119 8.47 -5.33 -8.28
N ALA A 120 8.64 -5.91 -7.10
CA ALA A 120 7.62 -5.90 -6.06
C ALA A 120 8.15 -5.09 -4.88
N TYR A 121 7.41 -4.04 -4.51
CA TYR A 121 7.72 -3.21 -3.35
C TYR A 121 6.62 -3.40 -2.33
N GLY A 122 6.99 -3.72 -1.10
CA GLY A 122 6.04 -3.93 -0.03
C GLY A 122 6.04 -2.76 0.94
N PHE A 123 4.87 -2.43 1.46
CA PHE A 123 4.71 -1.37 2.46
C PHE A 123 3.81 -1.91 3.56
N GLY A 124 4.30 -1.98 4.77
CA GLY A 124 3.52 -2.46 5.89
C GLY A 124 4.20 -2.18 7.21
N GLN A 125 3.51 -2.49 8.30
CA GLN A 125 4.07 -2.31 9.63
C GLN A 125 5.16 -3.35 9.90
N ARG A 126 5.93 -3.13 10.98
CA ARG A 126 7.00 -4.04 11.35
C ARG A 126 6.50 -5.44 11.67
N LYS A 127 5.23 -5.59 12.03
CA LYS A 127 4.61 -6.88 12.31
C LYS A 127 4.30 -7.70 11.05
N THR A 128 4.50 -7.14 9.88
CA THR A 128 4.22 -7.82 8.61
C THR A 128 5.02 -9.12 8.53
N PRO A 129 4.40 -10.22 8.06
CA PRO A 129 5.10 -11.50 7.98
C PRO A 129 6.42 -11.40 7.24
N GLU A 130 7.45 -12.03 7.79
CA GLU A 130 8.78 -11.98 7.22
C GLU A 130 8.81 -12.54 5.79
N ALA A 131 8.04 -13.59 5.54
CA ALA A 131 8.00 -14.19 4.20
C ALA A 131 7.58 -13.16 3.14
N PHE A 132 6.58 -12.34 3.45
CA PHE A 132 6.16 -11.29 2.53
C PHE A 132 7.27 -10.25 2.35
N ARG A 133 7.88 -9.83 3.45
CA ARG A 133 8.96 -8.84 3.38
C ARG A 133 10.12 -9.34 2.52
N GLN A 134 10.47 -10.61 2.67
CA GLN A 134 11.57 -11.20 1.90
C GLN A 134 11.21 -11.41 0.43
N ALA A 135 9.94 -11.62 0.12
CA ALA A 135 9.51 -11.80 -1.26
C ALA A 135 9.58 -10.50 -2.07
N CYS A 136 9.64 -9.36 -1.43
CA CYS A 136 9.72 -8.06 -2.09
C CYS A 136 11.16 -7.70 -2.42
N LYS A 137 11.33 -6.92 -3.49
CA LYS A 137 12.64 -6.34 -3.82
C LYS A 137 13.08 -5.40 -2.72
N ARG A 138 12.15 -4.57 -2.21
CA ARG A 138 12.36 -3.70 -1.05
C ARG A 138 11.08 -3.68 -0.24
N PHE A 139 11.23 -3.54 1.07
CA PHE A 139 10.10 -3.41 1.97
C PHE A 139 10.26 -2.14 2.81
N PHE A 140 9.20 -1.35 2.87
CA PHE A 140 9.18 -0.08 3.58
C PHE A 140 8.27 -0.20 4.80
N PHE A 141 8.77 0.15 5.95
CA PHE A 141 7.95 0.13 7.17
C PHE A 141 7.09 1.38 7.22
N THR A 142 5.77 1.18 7.32
CA THR A 142 4.83 2.30 7.30
C THR A 142 4.95 3.17 8.55
N GLU A 143 5.52 2.65 9.63
CA GLU A 143 5.84 3.48 10.79
C GLU A 143 6.74 4.65 10.42
N ASN A 144 7.58 4.47 9.43
CA ASN A 144 8.48 5.52 8.96
C ASN A 144 7.80 6.51 8.01
N LEU A 145 6.57 6.23 7.61
CA LEU A 145 5.82 7.07 6.67
C LEU A 145 4.75 7.90 7.37
N MET A 146 4.59 7.74 8.67
CA MET A 146 3.62 8.51 9.44
C MET A 146 4.04 9.97 9.48
N PRO A 147 3.10 10.91 9.47
CA PRO A 147 3.43 12.32 9.54
C PRO A 147 4.07 12.65 10.87
N GLU A 148 5.02 13.58 10.85
CA GLU A 148 5.58 14.09 12.08
C GLU A 148 4.56 14.98 12.78
N PRO A 149 4.63 15.08 14.13
CA PRO A 149 3.78 16.02 14.84
C PRO A 149 4.01 17.44 14.31
N ALA A 150 2.92 18.21 14.20
CA ALA A 150 3.02 19.59 13.76
C ALA A 150 3.95 20.38 14.70
N PRO A 151 4.73 21.35 14.17
CA PRO A 151 5.52 22.20 15.03
C PRO A 151 4.65 22.86 16.10
N GLY A 152 5.06 22.78 17.34
CA GLY A 152 4.30 23.33 18.45
C GLY A 152 3.20 22.43 18.97
N ALA A 153 2.93 21.30 18.33
CA ALA A 153 2.03 20.33 18.89
C ALA A 153 2.62 19.77 20.18
N ALA A 154 1.81 19.69 21.23
CA ALA A 154 2.28 19.13 22.47
C ALA A 154 2.67 17.67 22.27
N ALA A 155 3.84 17.30 22.74
CA ALA A 155 4.20 15.89 22.75
C ALA A 155 3.20 15.14 23.65
N PRO A 156 2.86 13.89 23.31
CA PRO A 156 2.02 13.11 24.19
C PRO A 156 2.60 13.10 25.59
N ALA A 157 1.72 13.17 26.57
CA ALA A 157 2.13 13.29 27.95
C ALA A 157 2.65 11.97 28.55
N HIS A 158 3.09 11.05 27.75
CA HIS A 158 3.57 9.74 28.19
C HIS A 158 5.01 9.52 27.78
N PRO A 159 5.96 9.98 28.57
CA PRO A 159 7.37 9.83 28.22
C PRO A 159 7.79 8.39 27.94
N PHE A 160 7.20 7.43 28.67
CA PHE A 160 7.58 6.04 28.48
C PHE A 160 7.19 5.49 27.12
N TRP A 161 6.16 6.02 26.53
CA TRP A 161 5.71 5.61 25.23
C TRP A 161 6.71 6.02 24.15
N ARG A 162 7.43 7.08 24.37
CA ARG A 162 8.39 7.57 23.42
C ARG A 162 9.71 6.80 23.47
N ALA A 163 9.92 6.09 24.53
CA ALA A 163 11.12 5.28 24.74
C ALA A 163 11.06 3.93 23.98
N ARG A 164 9.99 3.66 23.31
CA ARG A 164 9.81 2.37 22.65
C ARG A 164 10.13 2.39 21.20
#